data_7a4b556fe4d80c42852f0ec0a9ea99b9
#
_entry.id   7a4b556fe4d80c42852f0ec0a9ea99b9
#
_cell.length_a   1.000
_cell.length_b   1.000
_cell.length_c   1.000
_cell.angle_alpha   90.00
_cell.angle_beta   90.00
_cell.angle_gamma   90.00
#
_symmetry.space_group_name_H-M   'P 1'
#
loop_
_entity.id
_entity.type
_entity.pdbx_description
1 polymer ?
#
loop_
_entity_poly.entity_id
_entity_poly.type
_entity_poly.pdbx_seq_one_letter_code
_entity_poly.pdbx_strand_id
1 'polypeptide(L)'
;TQKIKNISFLAQGTIYPDVIESSGLKNGKAHVIKSHHNVGGLPDYLKLPLVEPLNSLFKDEVRKIGKELGLPDYLIKRHPFPGPGLAVRSIGEIKKEKLEILRAADYIFMEELNSHNLYDKVSQAFAVFLPIKSVGVVGDARRYEYVIALRAAETTDFMTCLLYTSDAAD
;
A
#
# COMPACT_ATOMS: atom_id res chain seq x y z
N THR A 1 14.59 13.17 14.54
CA THR A 1 14.45 14.63 14.86
C THR A 1 15.54 15.13 15.79
N GLN A 2 16.00 14.37 16.80
CA GLN A 2 17.05 14.78 17.71
C GLN A 2 18.42 15.04 17.04
N LYS A 3 18.66 14.50 15.84
CA LYS A 3 19.90 14.65 15.07
C LYS A 3 19.94 15.86 14.15
N ILE A 4 18.78 16.50 13.88
CA ILE A 4 18.68 17.63 12.98
C ILE A 4 18.36 18.87 13.81
N LYS A 5 19.23 19.86 13.76
CA LYS A 5 19.06 21.14 14.48
C LYS A 5 18.18 22.10 13.68
N ASN A 6 17.47 22.99 14.38
CA ASN A 6 16.65 24.05 13.78
C ASN A 6 15.40 23.56 13.01
N ILE A 7 14.74 22.48 13.46
CA ILE A 7 13.44 22.08 12.93
C ILE A 7 12.36 22.85 13.70
N SER A 8 11.52 23.58 12.98
CA SER A 8 10.40 24.34 13.55
C SER A 8 9.05 23.64 13.36
N PHE A 9 8.90 22.83 12.32
CA PHE A 9 7.65 22.19 11.95
C PHE A 9 7.88 20.76 11.45
N LEU A 10 6.84 19.93 11.51
CA LEU A 10 6.79 18.62 10.87
C LEU A 10 5.70 18.63 9.79
N ALA A 11 6.08 18.42 8.53
CA ALA A 11 5.13 18.27 7.45
C ALA A 11 4.63 16.82 7.40
N GLN A 12 3.31 16.65 7.26
CA GLN A 12 2.65 15.35 7.05
C GLN A 12 1.77 15.39 5.80
N GLY A 13 1.71 14.26 5.08
CA GLY A 13 0.86 14.06 3.92
C GLY A 13 -0.53 13.53 4.26
N THR A 14 -1.08 13.88 5.40
CA THR A 14 -2.46 13.54 5.80
C THR A 14 -3.44 14.04 4.76
N ILE A 15 -4.36 13.19 4.33
CA ILE A 15 -5.45 13.52 3.40
C ILE A 15 -6.82 13.40 4.09
N TYR A 16 -7.86 13.94 3.47
CA TYR A 16 -9.18 13.98 4.08
C TYR A 16 -9.75 12.61 4.50
N PRO A 17 -9.61 11.52 3.71
CA PRO A 17 -9.99 10.18 4.16
C PRO A 17 -9.32 9.74 5.47
N ASP A 18 -8.05 10.08 5.69
CA ASP A 18 -7.34 9.77 6.94
C ASP A 18 -7.99 10.47 8.14
N VAL A 19 -8.43 11.72 7.94
CA VAL A 19 -9.12 12.51 8.97
C VAL A 19 -10.48 11.89 9.31
N ILE A 20 -11.28 11.50 8.30
CA ILE A 20 -12.60 10.88 8.49
C ILE A 20 -12.47 9.54 9.23
N GLU A 21 -11.58 8.67 8.74
CA GLU A 21 -11.38 7.33 9.29
C GLU A 21 -10.87 7.36 10.75
N SER A 22 -10.16 8.43 11.12
CA SER A 22 -9.66 8.60 12.48
C SER A 22 -10.64 9.33 13.42
N SER A 23 -11.58 10.12 12.88
CA SER A 23 -12.55 10.88 13.65
C SER A 23 -13.78 10.07 14.10
N GLY A 24 -13.98 8.87 13.56
CA GLY A 24 -15.14 8.00 13.84
C GLY A 24 -15.29 7.49 15.27
N LEU A 25 -14.40 7.89 16.19
CA LEU A 25 -14.34 7.38 17.56
C LEU A 25 -15.15 8.13 18.58
N LYS A 26 -15.63 9.34 18.31
CA LYS A 26 -16.28 10.15 19.35
C LYS A 26 -17.72 9.74 19.68
N ASN A 27 -18.38 8.91 18.87
CA ASN A 27 -19.79 8.54 19.07
C ASN A 27 -20.08 7.01 19.11
N GLY A 28 -19.13 6.21 19.58
CA GLY A 28 -19.33 4.84 20.06
C GLY A 28 -20.16 3.93 19.17
N LYS A 29 -19.53 3.15 18.33
CA LYS A 29 -19.82 1.83 17.77
C LYS A 29 -19.04 1.51 16.50
N ALA A 30 -18.30 2.46 15.91
CA ALA A 30 -17.45 2.19 14.77
C ALA A 30 -16.04 1.77 15.26
N HIS A 31 -15.58 0.61 14.84
CA HIS A 31 -14.20 0.20 15.07
C HIS A 31 -13.25 1.15 14.33
N VAL A 32 -12.15 1.56 14.99
CA VAL A 32 -11.05 2.31 14.36
C VAL A 32 -10.47 1.46 13.26
N ILE A 33 -10.69 1.84 12.02
CA ILE A 33 -10.20 1.09 10.86
C ILE A 33 -8.69 1.31 10.68
N LYS A 34 -8.18 2.48 11.07
CA LYS A 34 -6.75 2.82 10.96
C LYS A 34 -6.25 3.51 12.23
N SER A 35 -5.44 2.81 13.01
CA SER A 35 -4.78 3.35 14.20
C SER A 35 -3.35 3.86 13.96
N HIS A 36 -2.82 3.72 12.73
CA HIS A 36 -1.43 3.99 12.40
C HIS A 36 -1.21 5.32 11.65
N HIS A 37 -2.27 6.04 11.33
CA HIS A 37 -2.17 7.42 10.87
C HIS A 37 -2.12 8.34 12.09
N ASN A 38 -1.10 9.20 12.15
CA ASN A 38 -0.92 10.16 13.24
C ASN A 38 -1.95 11.31 13.17
N VAL A 39 -3.20 10.99 12.86
CA VAL A 39 -4.30 11.96 12.84
C VAL A 39 -4.72 12.22 14.27
N GLY A 40 -4.67 13.48 14.65
CA GLY A 40 -4.98 13.89 16.03
C GLY A 40 -3.77 14.26 16.88
N GLY A 41 -2.59 14.20 16.32
CA GLY A 41 -1.39 14.72 16.96
C GLY A 41 -0.20 13.74 16.96
N LEU A 42 0.94 14.33 17.23
CA LEU A 42 2.18 13.60 17.46
C LEU A 42 2.22 13.08 18.88
N PRO A 43 3.00 12.02 19.15
CA PRO A 43 3.29 11.62 20.54
C PRO A 43 3.82 12.82 21.35
N ASP A 44 3.47 12.90 22.62
CA ASP A 44 3.75 14.04 23.52
C ASP A 44 5.24 14.44 23.59
N TYR A 45 6.14 13.51 23.26
CA TYR A 45 7.57 13.80 23.21
C TYR A 45 8.02 14.55 21.95
N LEU A 46 7.18 14.62 20.92
CA LEU A 46 7.41 15.33 19.66
C LEU A 46 6.63 16.65 19.64
N LYS A 47 7.18 17.65 20.30
CA LYS A 47 6.54 18.99 20.45
C LYS A 47 6.72 19.87 19.20
N LEU A 48 6.50 19.29 18.01
CA LEU A 48 6.59 20.06 16.75
C LEU A 48 5.19 20.37 16.23
N PRO A 49 4.90 21.63 15.86
CA PRO A 49 3.69 21.96 15.12
C PRO A 49 3.61 21.19 13.80
N LEU A 50 2.42 20.71 13.45
CA LEU A 50 2.17 20.01 12.19
C LEU A 50 1.84 21.00 11.08
N VAL A 51 2.30 20.67 9.87
CA VAL A 51 1.91 21.32 8.61
C VAL A 51 1.28 20.23 7.74
N GLU A 52 -0.02 20.28 7.54
CA GLU A 52 -0.83 19.28 6.83
C GLU A 52 -1.61 19.93 5.66
N PRO A 53 -0.93 20.30 4.58
CA PRO A 53 -1.52 21.11 3.49
C PRO A 53 -2.57 20.34 2.68
N LEU A 54 -2.65 19.00 2.83
CA LEU A 54 -3.52 18.14 2.05
C LEU A 54 -4.72 17.59 2.85
N ASN A 55 -4.86 17.97 4.11
CA ASN A 55 -5.80 17.36 5.06
C ASN A 55 -7.30 17.55 4.72
N SER A 56 -7.62 18.44 3.81
CA SER A 56 -8.98 18.68 3.30
C SER A 56 -9.22 18.13 1.90
N LEU A 57 -8.24 17.44 1.31
CA LEU A 57 -8.27 16.96 -0.07
C LEU A 57 -8.46 15.44 -0.14
N PHE A 58 -9.22 15.00 -1.15
CA PHE A 58 -9.30 13.61 -1.52
C PHE A 58 -8.08 13.20 -2.37
N LYS A 59 -7.85 11.89 -2.47
CA LYS A 59 -6.69 11.34 -3.15
C LYS A 59 -6.60 11.70 -4.63
N ASP A 60 -7.74 11.78 -5.31
CA ASP A 60 -7.81 12.19 -6.72
C ASP A 60 -7.46 13.66 -6.90
N GLU A 61 -7.87 14.53 -5.95
CA GLU A 61 -7.51 15.95 -5.95
C GLU A 61 -6.01 16.15 -5.69
N VAL A 62 -5.44 15.39 -4.74
CA VAL A 62 -3.99 15.40 -4.49
C VAL A 62 -3.21 14.97 -5.74
N ARG A 63 -3.71 13.98 -6.48
CA ARG A 63 -3.10 13.55 -7.76
C ARG A 63 -3.15 14.66 -8.82
N LYS A 64 -4.27 15.38 -8.92
CA LYS A 64 -4.40 16.53 -9.84
C LYS A 64 -3.39 17.62 -9.48
N ILE A 65 -3.29 17.98 -8.21
CA ILE A 65 -2.30 18.94 -7.73
C ILE A 65 -0.87 18.46 -8.03
N GLY A 66 -0.57 17.19 -7.79
CA GLY A 66 0.72 16.61 -8.14
C GLY A 66 1.08 16.78 -9.60
N LYS A 67 0.11 16.61 -10.49
CA LYS A 67 0.27 16.82 -11.94
C LYS A 67 0.55 18.30 -12.27
N GLU A 68 -0.23 19.21 -11.69
CA GLU A 68 -0.01 20.67 -11.86
C GLU A 68 1.36 21.12 -11.35
N LEU A 69 1.88 20.48 -10.29
CA LEU A 69 3.23 20.71 -9.77
C LEU A 69 4.34 20.04 -10.60
N GLY A 70 3.99 19.36 -11.69
CA GLY A 70 4.95 18.74 -12.61
C GLY A 70 5.54 17.41 -12.12
N LEU A 71 4.89 16.74 -11.18
CA LEU A 71 5.30 15.38 -10.79
C LEU A 71 5.09 14.41 -11.94
N PRO A 72 6.03 13.50 -12.19
CA PRO A 72 5.91 12.52 -13.27
C PRO A 72 4.78 11.51 -12.99
N ASP A 73 4.12 11.08 -14.05
CA ASP A 73 2.95 10.20 -13.99
C ASP A 73 3.19 8.91 -13.20
N TYR A 74 4.37 8.32 -13.28
CA TYR A 74 4.70 7.09 -12.55
C TYR A 74 4.69 7.26 -11.02
N LEU A 75 4.88 8.48 -10.50
CA LEU A 75 4.73 8.79 -9.08
C LEU A 75 3.26 9.03 -8.71
N ILE A 76 2.55 9.75 -9.57
CA ILE A 76 1.15 10.15 -9.34
C ILE A 76 0.22 8.92 -9.37
N LYS A 77 0.43 8.03 -10.35
CA LYS A 77 -0.39 6.83 -10.58
C LYS A 77 0.04 5.61 -9.76
N ARG A 78 1.09 5.75 -8.97
CA ARG A 78 1.60 4.63 -8.18
C ARG A 78 0.51 4.01 -7.31
N HIS A 79 0.40 2.69 -7.35
CA HIS A 79 -0.49 1.94 -6.48
C HIS A 79 -0.14 2.16 -5.00
N PRO A 80 -1.13 2.09 -4.08
CA PRO A 80 -0.87 2.15 -2.66
C PRO A 80 0.14 1.09 -2.23
N PHE A 81 1.16 1.52 -1.48
CA PHE A 81 2.17 0.64 -0.92
C PHE A 81 2.15 0.73 0.61
N PRO A 82 2.11 -0.38 1.35
CA PRO A 82 2.02 -0.34 2.80
C PRO A 82 3.22 0.34 3.43
N GLY A 83 3.00 1.13 4.49
CA GLY A 83 4.05 1.82 5.23
C GLY A 83 5.15 0.90 5.75
N PRO A 84 4.85 -0.30 6.30
CA PRO A 84 5.87 -1.27 6.73
C PRO A 84 6.69 -1.87 5.58
N GLY A 85 6.33 -1.58 4.32
CA GLY A 85 7.02 -2.08 3.15
C GLY A 85 6.64 -3.52 2.78
N LEU A 86 7.53 -4.17 2.02
CA LEU A 86 7.28 -5.50 1.46
C LEU A 86 7.10 -6.58 2.55
N ALA A 87 7.68 -6.38 3.72
CA ALA A 87 7.64 -7.35 4.81
C ALA A 87 6.21 -7.71 5.27
N VAL A 88 5.26 -6.77 5.19
CA VAL A 88 3.84 -7.02 5.55
C VAL A 88 3.16 -8.03 4.60
N ARG A 89 3.72 -8.23 3.42
CA ARG A 89 3.25 -9.17 2.41
C ARG A 89 3.94 -10.54 2.51
N SER A 90 4.78 -10.75 3.52
CA SER A 90 5.40 -12.05 3.82
C SER A 90 4.78 -12.60 5.09
N ILE A 91 3.97 -13.64 4.97
CA ILE A 91 3.31 -14.26 6.13
C ILE A 91 4.32 -15.09 6.91
N GLY A 92 4.27 -14.98 8.25
CA GLY A 92 5.15 -15.68 9.17
C GLY A 92 6.52 -15.02 9.34
N GLU A 93 7.57 -15.81 9.60
CA GLU A 93 8.91 -15.31 9.84
C GLU A 93 9.51 -14.63 8.60
N ILE A 94 9.99 -13.40 8.78
CA ILE A 94 10.61 -12.61 7.71
C ILE A 94 12.06 -13.07 7.53
N LYS A 95 12.34 -13.63 6.36
CA LYS A 95 13.70 -14.05 5.94
C LYS A 95 14.08 -13.38 4.63
N LYS A 96 15.36 -13.11 4.46
CA LYS A 96 15.89 -12.47 3.25
C LYS A 96 15.51 -13.24 1.99
N GLU A 97 15.68 -14.56 1.98
CA GLU A 97 15.32 -15.44 0.86
C GLU A 97 13.85 -15.34 0.45
N LYS A 98 12.93 -15.29 1.42
CA LYS A 98 11.49 -15.15 1.18
C LYS A 98 11.16 -13.78 0.59
N LEU A 99 11.81 -12.74 1.07
CA LEU A 99 11.63 -11.38 0.54
C LEU A 99 12.20 -11.23 -0.87
N GLU A 100 13.27 -11.95 -1.21
CA GLU A 100 13.82 -11.97 -2.57
C GLU A 100 12.86 -12.64 -3.54
N ILE A 101 12.26 -13.78 -3.18
CA ILE A 101 11.22 -14.45 -3.97
C ILE A 101 10.01 -13.53 -4.15
N LEU A 102 9.52 -12.93 -3.06
CA LEU A 102 8.38 -12.01 -3.09
C LEU A 102 8.65 -10.79 -3.98
N ARG A 103 9.86 -10.24 -3.90
CA ARG A 103 10.29 -9.09 -4.71
C ARG A 103 10.30 -9.42 -6.21
N ALA A 104 10.83 -10.60 -6.56
CA ALA A 104 10.86 -11.07 -7.93
C ALA A 104 9.44 -11.31 -8.47
N ALA A 105 8.58 -11.95 -7.68
CA ALA A 105 7.19 -12.20 -8.07
C ALA A 105 6.38 -10.91 -8.22
N ASP A 106 6.52 -9.97 -7.28
CA ASP A 106 5.84 -8.67 -7.34
C ASP A 106 6.30 -7.86 -8.56
N TYR A 107 7.60 -7.88 -8.86
CA TYR A 107 8.17 -7.21 -10.04
C TYR A 107 7.58 -7.78 -11.34
N ILE A 108 7.59 -9.09 -11.51
CA ILE A 108 7.03 -9.77 -12.70
C ILE A 108 5.55 -9.43 -12.85
N PHE A 109 4.79 -9.50 -11.75
CA PHE A 109 3.37 -9.18 -11.77
C PHE A 109 3.10 -7.73 -12.20
N MET A 110 3.88 -6.78 -11.71
CA MET A 110 3.77 -5.37 -12.14
C MET A 110 4.15 -5.18 -13.60
N GLU A 111 5.19 -5.87 -14.10
CA GLU A 111 5.55 -5.83 -15.51
C GLU A 111 4.44 -6.39 -16.41
N GLU A 112 3.83 -7.51 -16.03
CA GLU A 112 2.70 -8.09 -16.78
C GLU A 112 1.51 -7.15 -16.83
N LEU A 113 1.15 -6.50 -15.71
CA LEU A 113 0.07 -5.51 -15.69
C LEU A 113 0.37 -4.31 -16.60
N ASN A 114 1.61 -3.85 -16.63
CA ASN A 114 2.01 -2.75 -17.52
C ASN A 114 2.00 -3.16 -18.99
N SER A 115 2.56 -4.32 -19.33
CA SER A 115 2.64 -4.81 -20.71
C SER A 115 1.26 -5.03 -21.35
N HIS A 116 0.28 -5.39 -20.54
CA HIS A 116 -1.12 -5.57 -20.96
C HIS A 116 -2.00 -4.33 -20.79
N ASN A 117 -1.44 -3.18 -20.43
CA ASN A 117 -2.17 -1.93 -20.15
C ASN A 117 -3.27 -2.10 -19.08
N LEU A 118 -3.03 -2.93 -18.10
CA LEU A 118 -3.93 -3.19 -16.98
C LEU A 118 -3.57 -2.41 -15.71
N TYR A 119 -2.33 -1.90 -15.61
CA TYR A 119 -1.84 -1.21 -14.42
C TYR A 119 -2.73 -0.03 -14.01
N ASP A 120 -3.14 0.80 -14.97
CA ASP A 120 -4.01 1.95 -14.70
C ASP A 120 -5.49 1.57 -14.49
N LYS A 121 -5.88 0.34 -14.83
CA LYS A 121 -7.26 -0.16 -14.65
C LYS A 121 -7.50 -0.69 -13.25
N VAL A 122 -6.48 -1.24 -12.60
CA VAL A 122 -6.57 -1.72 -11.24
C VAL A 122 -6.10 -0.64 -10.26
N SER A 123 -6.82 -0.50 -9.16
CA SER A 123 -6.51 0.51 -8.13
C SER A 123 -5.39 0.07 -7.21
N GLN A 124 -5.25 -1.25 -7.03
CA GLN A 124 -4.19 -1.86 -6.23
C GLN A 124 -3.90 -3.27 -6.75
N ALA A 125 -2.64 -3.57 -6.93
CA ALA A 125 -2.17 -4.93 -7.23
C ALA A 125 -0.89 -5.22 -6.46
N PHE A 126 -0.71 -6.48 -6.04
CA PHE A 126 0.49 -6.93 -5.34
C PHE A 126 0.57 -8.45 -5.23
N ALA A 127 1.79 -8.94 -5.01
CA ALA A 127 2.05 -10.33 -4.65
C ALA A 127 2.15 -10.50 -3.12
N VAL A 128 1.79 -11.68 -2.61
CA VAL A 128 1.91 -12.09 -1.21
C VAL A 128 2.65 -13.41 -1.13
N PHE A 129 3.68 -13.48 -0.29
CA PHE A 129 4.39 -14.72 -0.03
C PHE A 129 3.65 -15.55 1.03
N LEU A 130 3.34 -16.80 0.68
CA LEU A 130 2.74 -17.77 1.60
C LEU A 130 3.79 -18.78 2.03
N PRO A 131 3.95 -19.06 3.35
CA PRO A 131 4.98 -19.97 3.87
C PRO A 131 4.56 -21.44 3.75
N ILE A 132 3.85 -21.79 2.70
CA ILE A 132 3.42 -23.12 2.35
C ILE A 132 4.07 -23.54 1.04
N LYS A 133 4.27 -24.83 0.86
CA LYS A 133 4.79 -25.37 -0.39
C LYS A 133 3.70 -26.18 -1.10
N SER A 134 3.61 -26.00 -2.38
CA SER A 134 2.75 -26.76 -3.27
C SER A 134 3.58 -27.62 -4.22
N VAL A 135 3.00 -28.70 -4.68
CA VAL A 135 3.61 -29.57 -5.69
C VAL A 135 3.45 -28.93 -7.06
N GLY A 136 4.56 -28.66 -7.71
CA GLY A 136 4.60 -28.29 -9.12
C GLY A 136 5.27 -29.39 -9.94
N VAL A 137 4.93 -29.49 -11.22
CA VAL A 137 5.60 -30.36 -12.19
C VAL A 137 6.42 -29.47 -13.13
N VAL A 138 7.73 -29.68 -13.15
CA VAL A 138 8.63 -28.99 -14.07
C VAL A 138 9.39 -30.04 -14.87
N GLY A 139 9.04 -30.19 -16.14
CA GLY A 139 9.46 -31.33 -16.94
C GLY A 139 8.92 -32.63 -16.34
N ASP A 140 9.81 -33.63 -16.16
CA ASP A 140 9.45 -34.94 -15.60
C ASP A 140 9.62 -35.03 -14.08
N ALA A 141 9.93 -33.91 -13.40
CA ALA A 141 10.22 -33.91 -11.97
C ALA A 141 9.16 -33.17 -11.15
N ARG A 142 8.78 -33.75 -10.02
CA ARG A 142 7.97 -33.05 -8.99
C ARG A 142 8.89 -32.10 -8.22
N ARG A 143 8.47 -30.85 -8.08
CA ARG A 143 9.11 -29.86 -7.20
C ARG A 143 8.12 -29.36 -6.16
N TYR A 144 8.64 -29.08 -4.97
CA TYR A 144 7.89 -28.48 -3.87
C TYR A 144 8.38 -27.05 -3.71
N GLU A 145 7.64 -26.11 -4.26
CA GLU A 145 8.01 -24.69 -4.26
C GLU A 145 7.03 -23.86 -3.40
N TYR A 146 7.49 -22.69 -2.96
CA TYR A 146 6.64 -21.77 -2.21
C TYR A 146 5.52 -21.22 -3.06
N VAL A 147 4.39 -20.96 -2.42
CA VAL A 147 3.20 -20.39 -3.05
C VAL A 147 3.27 -18.87 -2.98
N ILE A 148 2.98 -18.23 -4.10
CA ILE A 148 2.75 -16.79 -4.20
C ILE A 148 1.28 -16.57 -4.54
N ALA A 149 0.59 -15.78 -3.73
CA ALA A 149 -0.75 -15.31 -4.05
C ALA A 149 -0.66 -13.95 -4.76
N LEU A 150 -1.30 -13.82 -5.91
CA LEU A 150 -1.45 -12.55 -6.61
C LEU A 150 -2.81 -11.94 -6.24
N ARG A 151 -2.83 -10.66 -5.99
CA ARG A 151 -4.05 -9.92 -5.71
C ARG A 151 -4.11 -8.66 -6.54
N ALA A 152 -5.25 -8.44 -7.18
CA ALA A 152 -5.59 -7.17 -7.81
C ALA A 152 -7.01 -6.77 -7.39
N ALA A 153 -7.25 -5.48 -7.24
CA ALA A 153 -8.55 -4.94 -6.89
C ALA A 153 -8.83 -3.69 -7.74
N GLU A 154 -10.03 -3.61 -8.24
CA GLU A 154 -10.56 -2.43 -8.90
C GLU A 154 -11.54 -1.72 -7.97
N THR A 155 -11.41 -0.40 -7.86
CA THR A 155 -12.29 0.44 -7.04
C THR A 155 -12.33 1.84 -7.63
N THR A 156 -13.47 2.52 -7.50
CA THR A 156 -13.62 3.92 -7.92
C THR A 156 -13.14 4.91 -6.86
N ASP A 157 -13.28 4.58 -5.60
CA ASP A 157 -13.07 5.48 -4.46
C ASP A 157 -12.03 4.97 -3.46
N PHE A 158 -11.38 3.85 -3.72
CA PHE A 158 -10.48 3.11 -2.83
C PHE A 158 -11.15 2.56 -1.54
N MET A 159 -12.46 2.66 -1.43
CA MET A 159 -13.24 2.14 -0.30
C MET A 159 -14.17 1.00 -0.72
N THR A 160 -14.76 1.10 -1.93
CA THR A 160 -15.67 0.09 -2.47
C THR A 160 -14.95 -0.71 -3.56
N CYS A 161 -14.75 -2.00 -3.33
CA CYS A 161 -14.15 -2.88 -4.33
C CYS A 161 -15.19 -3.27 -5.38
N LEU A 162 -14.87 -3.08 -6.65
CA LEU A 162 -15.70 -3.46 -7.79
C LEU A 162 -15.32 -4.85 -8.33
N LEU A 163 -14.04 -5.22 -8.25
CA LEU A 163 -13.52 -6.47 -8.74
C LEU A 163 -12.46 -7.02 -7.80
N TYR A 164 -12.65 -8.25 -7.37
CA TYR A 164 -11.61 -9.08 -6.77
C TYR A 164 -11.21 -10.14 -7.80
N THR A 165 -9.93 -10.25 -8.07
CA THR A 165 -9.41 -11.45 -8.69
C THR A 165 -9.37 -12.53 -7.62
N SER A 166 -10.42 -13.32 -7.51
CA SER A 166 -10.37 -14.60 -6.83
C SER A 166 -10.18 -15.67 -7.89
N ASP A 167 -9.32 -16.62 -7.57
CA ASP A 167 -9.25 -17.92 -8.24
C ASP A 167 -8.97 -17.89 -9.73
N ALA A 168 -7.75 -17.59 -10.09
CA ALA A 168 -7.14 -18.16 -11.28
C ALA A 168 -6.62 -19.55 -10.90
N ALA A 169 -7.53 -20.45 -10.60
CA ALA A 169 -7.27 -21.86 -10.46
C ALA A 169 -8.19 -22.59 -11.46
N ASP A 170 -7.80 -22.54 -12.74
CA ASP A 170 -8.16 -23.52 -13.77
C ASP A 170 -7.01 -23.59 -14.78
#